data_2f698f7a5772e4de3060fc7f3b353666
#
_entry.id   2f698f7a5772e4de3060fc7f3b353666
#
_cell.length_a   1.000
_cell.length_b   1.000
_cell.length_c   1.000
_cell.angle_alpha   90.00
_cell.angle_beta   90.00
_cell.angle_gamma   90.00
#
_symmetry.space_group_name_H-M   'P 1'
#
loop_
_entity.id
_entity.type
_entity.pdbx_description
1 polymer ?
#
loop_
_entity_poly.entity_id
_entity_poly.type
_entity_poly.pdbx_seq_one_letter_code
_entity_poly.pdbx_strand_id
1 'polypeptide(L)'
;MKKHHLLLFFLFLFISCSTHKKYGACELKETDETLSFPIDSDTKNNFNIYSVYKDKDGKEYFTFQNIENNTIHFYDLKQQKPAFRITPSQEGSNGVGRIFGYYIQNLDSIYVFNFYDSGLYLINKNCDLLDKQPFLGLKPSCFMATASQLPVRIEHTLYTCIEPNRLIEHDPVSVAINMNTKE
;
A
#
# COMPACT_ATOMS: atom_id res chain seq x y z
N MET A 1 -1.83 61.83 17.77
CA MET A 1 -2.41 60.89 16.77
C MET A 1 -1.61 59.59 16.52
N LYS A 2 -0.35 59.47 16.87
CA LYS A 2 0.47 58.23 16.58
C LYS A 2 0.21 57.03 17.54
N LYS A 3 -0.33 57.24 18.73
CA LYS A 3 -0.54 56.16 19.72
C LYS A 3 -1.75 55.28 19.43
N HIS A 4 -2.77 55.77 18.74
CA HIS A 4 -3.98 54.99 18.42
C HIS A 4 -3.77 53.99 17.27
N HIS A 5 -2.89 54.28 16.34
CA HIS A 5 -2.58 53.33 15.24
C HIS A 5 -1.78 52.11 15.70
N LEU A 6 -0.94 52.27 16.75
CA LEU A 6 -0.20 51.17 17.34
C LEU A 6 -1.13 50.21 18.09
N LEU A 7 -2.15 50.76 18.79
CA LEU A 7 -3.14 49.96 19.49
C LEU A 7 -4.03 49.14 18.52
N LEU A 8 -4.39 49.76 17.38
CA LEU A 8 -5.19 49.11 16.36
C LEU A 8 -4.42 47.96 15.68
N PHE A 9 -3.11 48.14 15.48
CA PHE A 9 -2.25 47.09 14.90
C PHE A 9 -2.11 45.86 15.83
N PHE A 10 -2.05 46.08 17.15
CA PHE A 10 -2.03 45.03 18.15
C PHE A 10 -3.35 44.26 18.23
N LEU A 11 -4.48 44.90 17.95
CA LEU A 11 -5.79 44.23 17.96
C LEU A 11 -5.95 43.23 16.80
N PHE A 12 -5.31 43.50 15.65
CA PHE A 12 -5.34 42.58 14.48
C PHE A 12 -4.50 41.32 14.67
N LEU A 13 -3.54 41.31 15.59
CA LEU A 13 -2.71 40.14 15.85
C LEU A 13 -3.46 39.02 16.61
N PHE A 14 -4.58 39.33 17.26
CA PHE A 14 -5.36 38.33 17.99
C PHE A 14 -6.49 37.68 17.18
N ILE A 15 -6.70 38.08 15.92
CA ILE A 15 -7.73 37.49 15.05
C ILE A 15 -7.19 36.30 14.24
N SER A 16 -5.95 35.86 14.49
CA SER A 16 -5.46 34.58 13.95
C SER A 16 -6.09 33.43 14.73
N CYS A 17 -7.39 33.36 14.67
CA CYS A 17 -8.13 32.19 15.15
C CYS A 17 -7.93 31.07 14.14
N SER A 18 -6.96 30.22 14.39
CA SER A 18 -6.84 28.93 13.68
C SER A 18 -8.15 28.18 13.91
N THR A 19 -8.97 28.11 12.88
CA THR A 19 -10.08 27.14 12.84
C THR A 19 -9.49 25.75 12.83
N HIS A 20 -9.13 25.23 14.01
CA HIS A 20 -8.91 23.81 14.15
C HIS A 20 -10.21 23.13 13.76
N LYS A 21 -10.25 22.53 12.57
CA LYS A 21 -11.29 21.56 12.26
C LYS A 21 -11.24 20.53 13.40
N LYS A 22 -12.24 20.55 14.27
CA LYS A 22 -12.45 19.47 15.23
C LYS A 22 -12.77 18.24 14.38
N TYR A 23 -11.76 17.43 14.13
CA TYR A 23 -12.00 16.09 13.65
C TYR A 23 -12.83 15.42 14.74
N GLY A 24 -14.01 14.89 14.37
CA GLY A 24 -14.83 14.16 15.32
C GLY A 24 -14.02 12.99 15.89
N ALA A 25 -14.18 12.69 17.16
CA ALA A 25 -13.57 11.52 17.74
C ALA A 25 -14.14 10.29 17.00
N CYS A 26 -13.25 9.50 16.37
CA CYS A 26 -13.60 8.21 15.82
C CYS A 26 -13.52 7.18 16.95
N GLU A 27 -14.59 6.49 17.22
CA GLU A 27 -14.64 5.36 18.13
C GLU A 27 -14.66 4.07 17.32
N LEU A 28 -13.67 3.22 17.52
CA LEU A 28 -13.66 1.87 16.97
C LEU A 28 -14.49 0.99 17.90
N LYS A 29 -15.53 0.38 17.36
CA LYS A 29 -16.37 -0.58 18.07
C LYS A 29 -16.15 -1.96 17.45
N GLU A 30 -15.87 -2.92 18.31
CA GLU A 30 -15.91 -4.32 17.92
C GLU A 30 -17.36 -4.69 17.61
N THR A 31 -17.55 -5.37 16.49
CA THR A 31 -18.85 -5.91 16.09
C THR A 31 -18.82 -7.42 16.24
N ASP A 32 -19.99 -8.05 16.43
CA ASP A 32 -20.13 -9.50 16.46
C ASP A 32 -20.06 -10.13 15.06
N GLU A 33 -19.82 -9.32 14.03
CA GLU A 33 -19.72 -9.79 12.65
C GLU A 33 -18.40 -10.51 12.41
N THR A 34 -18.47 -11.74 11.92
CA THR A 34 -17.31 -12.55 11.56
C THR A 34 -17.36 -12.89 10.08
N LEU A 35 -16.26 -12.63 9.38
CA LEU A 35 -16.07 -13.07 8.01
C LEU A 35 -15.28 -14.39 8.00
N SER A 36 -15.81 -15.40 7.29
CA SER A 36 -15.18 -16.71 7.16
C SER A 36 -14.93 -17.03 5.71
N PHE A 37 -13.68 -17.38 5.39
CA PHE A 37 -13.26 -17.71 4.04
C PHE A 37 -12.75 -19.15 3.98
N PRO A 38 -13.26 -19.98 3.03
CA PRO A 38 -12.75 -21.33 2.85
C PRO A 38 -11.31 -21.28 2.32
N ILE A 39 -10.45 -22.11 2.87
CA ILE A 39 -9.06 -22.26 2.44
C ILE A 39 -8.86 -23.60 1.75
N ASP A 40 -7.88 -23.69 0.89
CA ASP A 40 -7.46 -24.90 0.19
C ASP A 40 -5.98 -25.24 0.47
N SER A 41 -5.46 -26.26 -0.19
CA SER A 41 -4.07 -26.72 -0.01
C SER A 41 -3.00 -25.65 -0.37
N ASP A 42 -3.35 -24.72 -1.26
CA ASP A 42 -2.46 -23.63 -1.70
C ASP A 42 -2.55 -22.41 -0.80
N THR A 43 -3.53 -22.40 0.10
CA THR A 43 -3.76 -21.28 1.02
C THR A 43 -2.98 -21.53 2.30
N LYS A 44 -2.10 -20.58 2.66
CA LYS A 44 -1.40 -20.60 3.95
C LYS A 44 -2.16 -19.75 4.96
N ASN A 45 -2.08 -20.13 6.22
CA ASN A 45 -2.73 -19.43 7.33
C ASN A 45 -1.88 -18.29 7.92
N ASN A 46 -0.77 -17.95 7.31
CA ASN A 46 0.10 -16.84 7.74
C ASN A 46 -0.08 -15.64 6.79
N PHE A 47 -1.04 -14.78 7.13
CA PHE A 47 -1.41 -13.63 6.32
C PHE A 47 -0.83 -12.35 6.92
N ASN A 48 0.43 -12.06 6.63
CA ASN A 48 0.99 -10.76 6.97
C ASN A 48 0.72 -9.69 5.91
N ILE A 49 0.32 -10.14 4.71
CA ILE A 49 0.10 -9.28 3.54
C ILE A 49 -1.31 -9.52 3.05
N TYR A 50 -2.22 -8.64 3.44
CA TYR A 50 -3.62 -8.66 3.01
C TYR A 50 -4.19 -7.25 2.90
N SER A 51 -5.20 -7.10 2.06
CA SER A 51 -5.92 -5.83 1.88
C SER A 51 -7.33 -6.07 1.38
N VAL A 52 -8.14 -5.02 1.38
CA VAL A 52 -9.42 -5.02 0.67
C VAL A 52 -9.25 -4.21 -0.61
N TYR A 53 -9.57 -4.82 -1.73
CA TYR A 53 -9.59 -4.19 -3.05
C TYR A 53 -11.02 -4.01 -3.53
N LYS A 54 -11.36 -2.81 -3.99
CA LYS A 54 -12.64 -2.51 -4.61
C LYS A 54 -12.45 -2.25 -6.09
N ASP A 55 -13.13 -3.01 -6.93
CA ASP A 55 -13.04 -2.83 -8.38
C ASP A 55 -13.90 -1.65 -8.87
N LYS A 56 -13.79 -1.36 -10.18
CA LYS A 56 -14.54 -0.28 -10.81
C LYS A 56 -16.06 -0.46 -10.78
N ASP A 57 -16.53 -1.70 -10.66
CA ASP A 57 -17.95 -2.03 -10.62
C ASP A 57 -18.47 -2.03 -9.16
N GLY A 58 -17.63 -1.65 -8.23
CA GLY A 58 -17.95 -1.56 -6.80
C GLY A 58 -17.89 -2.88 -6.04
N LYS A 59 -17.45 -3.95 -6.69
CA LYS A 59 -17.28 -5.25 -6.06
C LYS A 59 -16.03 -5.25 -5.19
N GLU A 60 -16.15 -5.76 -3.98
CA GLU A 60 -15.09 -5.78 -2.99
C GLU A 60 -14.51 -7.18 -2.84
N TYR A 61 -13.18 -7.23 -2.78
CA TYR A 61 -12.42 -8.46 -2.61
C TYR A 61 -11.53 -8.35 -1.38
N PHE A 62 -11.57 -9.35 -0.52
CA PHE A 62 -10.52 -9.60 0.43
C PHE A 62 -9.36 -10.25 -0.32
N THR A 63 -8.18 -9.64 -0.25
CA THR A 63 -6.99 -10.12 -0.94
C THR A 63 -5.90 -10.44 0.05
N PHE A 64 -5.13 -11.48 -0.20
CA PHE A 64 -3.96 -11.82 0.60
C PHE A 64 -2.93 -12.57 -0.24
N GLN A 65 -1.69 -12.54 0.20
CA GLN A 65 -0.57 -13.16 -0.49
C GLN A 65 -0.13 -14.46 0.18
N ASN A 66 0.03 -15.53 -0.60
CA ASN A 66 0.88 -16.65 -0.22
C ASN A 66 2.31 -16.38 -0.72
N ILE A 67 3.22 -16.07 0.21
CA ILE A 67 4.61 -15.70 -0.09
C ILE A 67 5.40 -16.87 -0.69
N GLU A 68 5.03 -18.12 -0.38
CA GLU A 68 5.80 -19.28 -0.80
C GLU A 68 5.71 -19.53 -2.31
N ASN A 69 4.56 -19.24 -2.90
CA ASN A 69 4.30 -19.48 -4.33
C ASN A 69 3.93 -18.21 -5.11
N ASN A 70 4.17 -17.03 -4.56
CA ASN A 70 3.83 -15.72 -5.15
C ASN A 70 2.34 -15.50 -5.43
N THR A 71 1.44 -16.33 -4.93
CA THR A 71 0.02 -16.21 -5.25
C THR A 71 -0.65 -15.11 -4.48
N ILE A 72 -1.36 -14.24 -5.18
CA ILE A 72 -2.30 -13.27 -4.61
C ILE A 72 -3.71 -13.85 -4.78
N HIS A 73 -4.34 -14.16 -3.67
CA HIS A 73 -5.70 -14.69 -3.63
C HIS A 73 -6.72 -13.56 -3.58
N PHE A 74 -7.82 -13.72 -4.29
CA PHE A 74 -8.96 -12.81 -4.28
C PHE A 74 -10.21 -13.55 -3.86
N TYR A 75 -10.81 -13.13 -2.77
CA TYR A 75 -12.06 -13.65 -2.26
C TYR A 75 -13.16 -12.59 -2.37
N ASP A 76 -14.28 -12.96 -2.93
CA ASP A 76 -15.47 -12.11 -2.92
C ASP A 76 -15.87 -11.83 -1.47
N LEU A 77 -15.78 -10.57 -1.05
CA LEU A 77 -16.01 -10.19 0.35
C LEU A 77 -17.47 -10.43 0.77
N LYS A 78 -18.41 -10.19 -0.12
CA LYS A 78 -19.85 -10.38 0.13
C LYS A 78 -20.26 -11.84 0.17
N GLN A 79 -19.73 -12.64 -0.77
CA GLN A 79 -20.06 -14.07 -0.84
C GLN A 79 -19.19 -14.94 0.06
N GLN A 80 -18.08 -14.40 0.57
CA GLN A 80 -17.07 -15.10 1.38
C GLN A 80 -16.53 -16.36 0.69
N LYS A 81 -16.28 -16.26 -0.62
CA LYS A 81 -15.83 -17.37 -1.47
C LYS A 81 -14.63 -16.98 -2.31
N PRO A 82 -13.77 -17.95 -2.66
CA PRO A 82 -12.72 -17.72 -3.65
C PRO A 82 -13.32 -17.19 -4.94
N ALA A 83 -12.76 -16.10 -5.48
CA ALA A 83 -13.14 -15.53 -6.75
C ALA A 83 -12.14 -15.93 -7.85
N PHE A 84 -10.90 -15.59 -7.67
CA PHE A 84 -9.78 -15.95 -8.54
C PHE A 84 -8.44 -15.77 -7.80
N ARG A 85 -7.36 -16.11 -8.46
CA ARG A 85 -6.00 -15.89 -7.98
C ARG A 85 -5.09 -15.43 -9.10
N ILE A 86 -4.03 -14.72 -8.74
CA ILE A 86 -2.98 -14.24 -9.63
C ILE A 86 -1.67 -14.81 -9.09
N THR A 87 -0.95 -15.55 -9.94
CA THR A 87 0.31 -16.22 -9.56
C THR A 87 1.42 -15.78 -10.50
N PRO A 88 2.08 -14.65 -10.25
CA PRO A 88 3.18 -14.18 -11.06
C PRO A 88 4.34 -15.18 -11.03
N SER A 89 4.94 -15.41 -12.21
CA SER A 89 6.12 -16.26 -12.33
C SER A 89 7.31 -15.64 -11.61
N GLN A 90 8.14 -16.46 -10.99
CA GLN A 90 9.40 -16.00 -10.43
C GLN A 90 10.47 -15.83 -11.49
N GLU A 91 10.44 -16.63 -12.56
CA GLU A 91 11.46 -16.68 -13.58
C GLU A 91 10.88 -16.49 -14.99
N GLY A 92 11.78 -16.29 -15.97
CA GLY A 92 11.41 -16.09 -17.36
C GLY A 92 11.20 -14.63 -17.74
N SER A 93 10.69 -14.39 -18.96
CA SER A 93 10.51 -13.05 -19.52
C SER A 93 9.51 -12.19 -18.73
N ASN A 94 8.49 -12.81 -18.13
CA ASN A 94 7.51 -12.17 -17.26
C ASN A 94 7.82 -12.38 -15.77
N GLY A 95 9.02 -12.86 -15.44
CA GLY A 95 9.41 -13.16 -14.07
C GLY A 95 9.57 -11.89 -13.23
N VAL A 96 8.93 -11.89 -12.08
CA VAL A 96 8.99 -10.80 -11.11
C VAL A 96 9.83 -11.16 -9.88
N GLY A 97 10.44 -12.36 -9.87
CA GLY A 97 11.14 -12.91 -8.72
C GLY A 97 10.19 -13.25 -7.57
N ARG A 98 10.73 -13.37 -6.37
CA ARG A 98 9.92 -13.56 -5.17
C ARG A 98 9.33 -12.24 -4.72
N ILE A 99 8.01 -12.17 -4.61
CA ILE A 99 7.32 -10.95 -4.18
C ILE A 99 7.07 -10.95 -2.67
N PHE A 100 7.15 -9.76 -2.08
CA PHE A 100 6.88 -9.54 -0.66
C PHE A 100 5.98 -8.31 -0.49
N GLY A 101 4.77 -8.45 -0.98
CA GLY A 101 3.76 -7.41 -0.94
C GLY A 101 3.33 -6.96 -2.32
N TYR A 102 2.19 -6.28 -2.32
CA TYR A 102 1.57 -5.78 -3.55
C TYR A 102 0.72 -4.55 -3.26
N TYR A 103 0.44 -3.80 -4.31
CA TYR A 103 -0.55 -2.74 -4.34
C TYR A 103 -1.41 -2.88 -5.58
N ILE A 104 -2.72 -3.00 -5.42
CA ILE A 104 -3.67 -3.14 -6.54
C ILE A 104 -4.28 -1.76 -6.82
N GLN A 105 -3.89 -1.14 -7.93
CA GLN A 105 -4.55 0.06 -8.43
C GLN A 105 -5.84 -0.31 -9.16
N ASN A 106 -5.75 -1.30 -10.01
CA ASN A 106 -6.84 -2.00 -10.70
C ASN A 106 -6.28 -3.34 -11.23
N LEU A 107 -7.11 -4.19 -11.83
CA LEU A 107 -6.68 -5.51 -12.32
C LEU A 107 -5.76 -5.47 -13.54
N ASP A 108 -5.66 -4.32 -14.22
CA ASP A 108 -4.71 -4.10 -15.31
C ASP A 108 -3.42 -3.40 -14.83
N SER A 109 -3.35 -3.06 -13.54
CA SER A 109 -2.23 -2.35 -12.93
C SER A 109 -2.06 -2.78 -11.48
N ILE A 110 -1.26 -3.83 -11.29
CA ILE A 110 -0.92 -4.41 -9.99
C ILE A 110 0.58 -4.24 -9.80
N TYR A 111 0.96 -3.52 -8.77
CA TYR A 111 2.35 -3.33 -8.39
C TYR A 111 2.74 -4.42 -7.40
N VAL A 112 3.81 -5.15 -7.71
CA VAL A 112 4.38 -6.16 -6.82
C VAL A 112 5.80 -5.79 -6.43
N PHE A 113 6.14 -6.01 -5.17
CA PHE A 113 7.44 -5.64 -4.61
C PHE A 113 8.33 -6.88 -4.60
N ASN A 114 9.45 -6.81 -5.33
CA ASN A 114 10.42 -7.89 -5.34
C ASN A 114 11.26 -7.87 -4.05
N PHE A 115 11.43 -9.04 -3.46
CA PHE A 115 12.16 -9.19 -2.20
C PHE A 115 13.68 -8.99 -2.34
N TYR A 116 14.26 -9.42 -3.45
CA TYR A 116 15.72 -9.52 -3.59
C TYR A 116 16.37 -8.30 -4.22
N ASP A 117 15.72 -7.68 -5.18
CA ASP A 117 16.29 -6.55 -5.93
C ASP A 117 15.69 -5.20 -5.55
N SER A 118 14.83 -5.19 -4.53
CA SER A 118 14.09 -3.99 -4.10
C SER A 118 13.36 -3.31 -5.27
N GLY A 119 12.97 -4.09 -6.28
CA GLY A 119 12.28 -3.59 -7.46
C GLY A 119 10.78 -3.51 -7.27
N LEU A 120 10.18 -2.53 -7.93
CA LEU A 120 8.75 -2.43 -8.13
C LEU A 120 8.41 -2.90 -9.54
N TYR A 121 7.60 -3.92 -9.64
CA TYR A 121 7.17 -4.49 -10.92
C TYR A 121 5.69 -4.22 -11.13
N LEU A 122 5.33 -3.78 -12.32
CA LEU A 122 3.94 -3.60 -12.73
C LEU A 122 3.50 -4.80 -13.54
N ILE A 123 2.45 -5.46 -13.09
CA ILE A 123 1.82 -6.59 -13.81
C ILE A 123 0.33 -6.33 -13.99
N ASN A 124 -0.30 -7.10 -14.86
CA ASN A 124 -1.75 -7.18 -14.96
C ASN A 124 -2.28 -8.49 -14.33
N LYS A 125 -3.60 -8.67 -14.33
CA LYS A 125 -4.26 -9.87 -13.80
C LYS A 125 -3.87 -11.18 -14.50
N ASN A 126 -3.32 -11.10 -15.72
CA ASN A 126 -2.85 -12.25 -16.48
C ASN A 126 -1.38 -12.56 -16.19
N CYS A 127 -0.75 -11.84 -15.26
CA CYS A 127 0.67 -11.92 -14.92
C CYS A 127 1.62 -11.47 -16.06
N ASP A 128 1.13 -10.67 -17.02
CA ASP A 128 2.02 -10.05 -17.99
C ASP A 128 2.81 -8.94 -17.28
N LEU A 129 4.12 -8.98 -17.45
CA LEU A 129 5.02 -7.93 -16.94
C LEU A 129 4.92 -6.71 -17.86
N LEU A 130 4.39 -5.61 -17.33
CA LEU A 130 4.19 -4.36 -18.08
C LEU A 130 5.34 -3.39 -17.88
N ASP A 131 5.97 -3.40 -16.68
CA ASP A 131 7.06 -2.50 -16.35
C ASP A 131 7.87 -3.02 -15.17
N LYS A 132 9.13 -2.59 -15.12
CA LYS A 132 10.06 -2.89 -14.03
C LYS A 132 10.81 -1.64 -13.62
N GLN A 133 10.75 -1.30 -12.34
CA GLN A 133 11.44 -0.19 -11.74
C GLN A 133 12.46 -0.70 -10.71
N PRO A 134 13.74 -0.77 -11.06
CA PRO A 134 14.77 -1.02 -10.07
C PRO A 134 14.99 0.27 -9.27
N PHE A 135 14.94 0.21 -7.96
CA PHE A 135 15.32 1.32 -7.09
C PHE A 135 16.82 1.29 -6.86
N LEU A 136 17.54 1.91 -7.78
CA LEU A 136 18.99 2.04 -7.72
C LEU A 136 19.37 2.97 -6.57
N GLY A 137 20.07 2.45 -5.58
CA GLY A 137 20.60 3.22 -4.44
C GLY A 137 20.03 2.84 -3.07
N LEU A 138 18.90 2.19 -2.99
CA LEU A 138 18.43 1.57 -1.76
C LEU A 138 19.15 0.22 -1.63
N LYS A 139 20.31 0.19 -0.99
CA LYS A 139 20.98 -1.07 -0.62
C LYS A 139 20.06 -1.85 0.32
N PRO A 140 20.13 -3.17 0.33
CA PRO A 140 19.05 -4.14 0.30
C PRO A 140 18.02 -3.88 1.39
N SER A 141 17.22 -2.86 1.17
CA SER A 141 16.00 -2.61 1.94
C SER A 141 14.88 -3.29 1.17
N CYS A 142 14.22 -4.21 1.83
CA CYS A 142 13.07 -4.87 1.27
C CYS A 142 11.86 -3.95 1.41
N PHE A 143 11.08 -3.76 0.35
CA PHE A 143 9.78 -3.12 0.47
C PHE A 143 8.87 -3.97 1.36
N MET A 144 8.19 -3.30 2.29
CA MET A 144 7.28 -3.92 3.24
C MET A 144 5.85 -3.47 2.95
N ALA A 145 5.09 -4.29 2.25
CA ALA A 145 3.66 -4.05 2.02
C ALA A 145 2.84 -5.03 2.85
N THR A 146 2.91 -4.89 4.17
CA THR A 146 2.16 -5.73 5.11
C THR A 146 0.79 -5.13 5.45
N ALA A 147 -0.06 -5.89 6.11
CA ALA A 147 -1.37 -5.42 6.55
C ALA A 147 -1.32 -4.22 7.50
N SER A 148 -0.24 -4.08 8.27
CA SER A 148 0.00 -2.93 9.14
C SER A 148 0.67 -1.75 8.43
N GLN A 149 1.18 -1.96 7.22
CA GLN A 149 1.96 -0.99 6.44
C GLN A 149 1.53 -1.07 4.97
N LEU A 150 0.25 -0.90 4.73
CA LEU A 150 -0.31 -0.95 3.38
C LEU A 150 0.24 0.20 2.54
N PRO A 151 0.67 -0.07 1.30
CA PRO A 151 0.97 0.99 0.36
C PRO A 151 -0.27 1.84 0.09
N VAL A 152 -0.07 3.16 0.05
CA VAL A 152 -1.14 4.13 -0.19
C VAL A 152 -0.76 5.00 -1.37
N ARG A 153 -1.67 5.14 -2.32
CA ARG A 153 -1.50 6.08 -3.44
C ARG A 153 -2.28 7.36 -3.18
N ILE A 154 -1.58 8.48 -3.28
CA ILE A 154 -2.16 9.81 -3.26
C ILE A 154 -1.77 10.48 -4.58
N GLU A 155 -2.75 10.78 -5.41
CA GLU A 155 -2.55 11.31 -6.77
C GLU A 155 -1.59 10.45 -7.61
N HIS A 156 -0.38 10.93 -7.85
CA HIS A 156 0.65 10.26 -8.65
C HIS A 156 1.77 9.64 -7.80
N THR A 157 1.64 9.67 -6.48
CA THR A 157 2.67 9.19 -5.57
C THR A 157 2.20 7.96 -4.80
N LEU A 158 2.97 6.88 -4.88
CA LEU A 158 2.81 5.68 -4.06
C LEU A 158 3.70 5.79 -2.82
N TYR A 159 3.08 5.80 -1.67
CA TYR A 159 3.75 5.77 -0.37
C TYR A 159 3.79 4.34 0.13
N THR A 160 4.96 3.87 0.51
CA THR A 160 5.14 2.52 1.06
C THR A 160 6.23 2.52 2.13
N CYS A 161 6.29 1.47 2.91
CA CYS A 161 7.35 1.28 3.90
C CYS A 161 8.46 0.40 3.33
N ILE A 162 9.64 0.59 3.85
CA ILE A 162 10.80 -0.26 3.60
C ILE A 162 11.32 -0.81 4.93
N GLU A 163 11.89 -1.99 4.91
CA GLU A 163 12.62 -2.50 6.06
C GLU A 163 13.95 -1.76 6.15
N PRO A 164 14.21 -0.98 7.22
CA PRO A 164 15.46 -0.26 7.35
C PRO A 164 16.63 -1.25 7.53
N ASN A 165 17.73 -0.94 6.90
CA ASN A 165 18.96 -1.66 7.17
C ASN A 165 19.45 -1.30 8.58
N ARG A 166 19.31 -2.20 9.53
CA ARG A 166 19.67 -1.99 10.95
C ARG A 166 21.12 -1.61 11.19
N LEU A 167 21.97 -1.74 10.17
CA LEU A 167 23.39 -1.37 10.23
C LEU A 167 23.65 0.08 9.80
N ILE A 168 22.62 0.77 9.29
CA ILE A 168 22.71 2.16 8.84
C ILE A 168 21.88 3.01 9.79
N GLU A 169 22.54 3.85 10.56
CA GLU A 169 21.88 4.85 11.38
C GLU A 169 21.18 5.86 10.45
N HIS A 170 19.87 6.15 10.69
CA HIS A 170 19.02 7.02 9.89
C HIS A 170 18.54 6.44 8.54
N ASP A 171 18.51 5.13 8.38
CA ASP A 171 17.89 4.52 7.20
C ASP A 171 16.39 4.89 7.12
N PRO A 172 15.87 5.32 5.96
CA PRO A 172 14.47 5.68 5.86
C PRO A 172 13.57 4.47 6.09
N VAL A 173 12.45 4.67 6.78
CA VAL A 173 11.42 3.64 7.02
C VAL A 173 10.25 3.76 6.05
N SER A 174 10.22 4.81 5.25
CA SER A 174 9.16 5.05 4.26
C SER A 174 9.73 5.68 3.00
N VAL A 175 9.09 5.38 1.88
CA VAL A 175 9.45 5.85 0.55
C VAL A 175 8.22 6.42 -0.14
N ALA A 176 8.40 7.52 -0.84
CA ALA A 176 7.42 8.10 -1.74
C ALA A 176 7.91 7.92 -3.18
N ILE A 177 7.15 7.20 -3.98
CA ILE A 177 7.49 6.88 -5.36
C ILE A 177 6.58 7.67 -6.28
N ASN A 178 7.16 8.58 -7.07
CA ASN A 178 6.40 9.27 -8.10
C ASN A 178 6.14 8.32 -9.27
N MET A 179 4.88 7.96 -9.47
CA MET A 179 4.49 6.97 -10.47
C MET A 179 4.58 7.48 -11.91
N ASN A 180 4.73 8.79 -12.12
CA ASN A 180 4.89 9.38 -13.46
C ASN A 180 6.37 9.49 -13.85
N THR A 181 7.23 9.97 -12.94
CA THR A 181 8.66 10.15 -13.20
C THR A 181 9.47 8.92 -12.81
N LYS A 182 8.88 8.05 -11.97
CA LYS A 182 9.51 6.83 -11.46
C LYS A 182 10.73 7.11 -10.57
N GLU A 183 10.72 8.27 -9.89
CA GLU A 183 11.70 8.74 -8.91
C GLU A 183 11.18 8.62 -7.48
#